data_41b8122be913cf442b545ca22138119e
#
_entry.id   41b8122be913cf442b545ca22138119e
#
_cell.length_a   1.000
_cell.length_b   1.000
_cell.length_c   1.000
_cell.angle_alpha   90.00
_cell.angle_beta   90.00
_cell.angle_gamma   90.00
#
_symmetry.space_group_name_H-M   'P 1'
#
loop_
_entity.id
_entity.type
_entity.pdbx_description
1 polymer ?
#
loop_
_entity_poly.entity_id
_entity_poly.type
_entity_poly.pdbx_seq_one_letter_code
_entity_poly.pdbx_strand_id
1 'polypeptide(L)'
;GLISLPAMLRAGYDPKLATGVICASGTLGQIIPPSTVLIFMGDMLSGINSQVQMAKGNYAPTPVSVGDLFAGALLPGLLLVSLYLGYVLFKAATDPESCPATPVPADEKSALLREVFVALVPPLALIMAVLGSILGGIATPTEAASVGAVGAMILAALRWRLSFGVLKETMIATATITSMVFVILRSEER
;
A
#
# COMPACT_ATOMS: atom_id res chain seq x y z
N GLY A 1 -6.78 -1.49 10.22
CA GLY A 1 -8.04 -1.55 11.00
C GLY A 1 -7.87 -2.23 12.35
N LEU A 2 -7.37 -3.48 12.39
CA LEU A 2 -7.29 -4.28 13.63
C LEU A 2 -6.44 -3.64 14.74
N ILE A 3 -5.41 -2.91 14.40
CA ILE A 3 -4.50 -2.25 15.36
C ILE A 3 -4.93 -0.82 15.60
N SER A 4 -5.25 -0.08 14.53
CA SER A 4 -5.52 1.35 14.59
C SER A 4 -6.85 1.67 15.25
N LEU A 5 -7.92 0.91 14.95
CA LEU A 5 -9.25 1.18 15.51
C LEU A 5 -9.29 1.09 17.05
N PRO A 6 -8.81 0.01 17.69
CA PRO A 6 -8.76 -0.03 19.15
C PRO A 6 -7.88 1.05 19.77
N ALA A 7 -6.81 1.45 19.10
CA ALA A 7 -5.94 2.52 19.59
C ALA A 7 -6.65 3.88 19.56
N MET A 8 -7.33 4.21 18.45
CA MET A 8 -8.09 5.45 18.31
C MET A 8 -9.26 5.53 19.30
N LEU A 9 -10.01 4.44 19.47
CA LEU A 9 -11.10 4.40 20.43
C LEU A 9 -10.62 4.56 21.87
N ARG A 10 -9.50 3.94 22.25
CA ARG A 10 -8.88 4.15 23.57
C ARG A 10 -8.37 5.57 23.78
N ALA A 11 -7.94 6.24 22.72
CA ALA A 11 -7.54 7.64 22.75
C ALA A 11 -8.73 8.60 22.79
N GLY A 12 -9.98 8.09 22.77
CA GLY A 12 -11.19 8.90 22.87
C GLY A 12 -11.72 9.48 21.56
N TYR A 13 -11.22 9.01 20.40
CA TYR A 13 -11.75 9.45 19.12
C TYR A 13 -13.21 9.04 18.92
N ASP A 14 -14.00 9.89 18.26
CA ASP A 14 -15.36 9.53 17.84
C ASP A 14 -15.31 8.24 16.99
N PRO A 15 -16.13 7.22 17.35
CA PRO A 15 -16.18 5.96 16.59
C PRO A 15 -16.50 6.13 15.11
N LYS A 16 -17.34 7.10 14.75
CA LYS A 16 -17.70 7.38 13.34
C LYS A 16 -16.51 7.93 12.58
N LEU A 17 -15.77 8.85 13.17
CA LEU A 17 -14.56 9.40 12.56
C LEU A 17 -13.48 8.35 12.46
N ALA A 18 -13.21 7.59 13.53
CA ALA A 18 -12.19 6.55 13.56
C ALA A 18 -12.45 5.46 12.50
N THR A 19 -13.67 4.95 12.42
CA THR A 19 -14.04 3.94 11.41
C THR A 19 -13.99 4.51 10.00
N GLY A 20 -14.49 5.73 9.78
CA GLY A 20 -14.47 6.40 8.48
C GLY A 20 -13.05 6.61 7.95
N VAL A 21 -12.15 7.13 8.78
CA VAL A 21 -10.73 7.35 8.40
C VAL A 21 -10.03 6.02 8.10
N ILE A 22 -10.28 4.98 8.88
CA ILE A 22 -9.66 3.67 8.67
C ILE A 22 -10.16 3.03 7.37
N CYS A 23 -11.46 3.08 7.09
CA CYS A 23 -12.02 2.57 5.83
C CYS A 23 -11.49 3.34 4.62
N ALA A 24 -11.48 4.67 4.70
CA ALA A 24 -10.95 5.53 3.64
C ALA A 24 -9.44 5.28 3.39
N SER A 25 -8.65 5.17 4.45
CA SER A 25 -7.22 4.85 4.34
C SER A 25 -6.97 3.45 3.77
N GLY A 26 -7.85 2.49 4.08
CA GLY A 26 -7.78 1.14 3.53
C GLY A 26 -7.95 1.10 2.01
N THR A 27 -8.81 1.94 1.45
CA THR A 27 -8.99 2.04 -0.01
C THR A 27 -7.80 2.69 -0.71
N LEU A 28 -7.12 3.64 -0.04
CA LEU A 28 -5.90 4.28 -0.56
C LEU A 28 -4.78 3.28 -0.82
N GLY A 29 -4.63 2.28 0.04
CA GLY A 29 -3.59 1.26 -0.11
C GLY A 29 -3.73 0.41 -1.37
N GLN A 30 -4.89 0.43 -2.03
CA GLN A 30 -5.11 -0.25 -3.31
C GLN A 30 -4.90 0.65 -4.52
N ILE A 31 -4.93 1.97 -4.35
CA ILE A 31 -4.78 2.96 -5.41
C ILE A 31 -3.32 3.42 -5.52
N ILE A 32 -2.67 3.62 -4.37
CA ILE A 32 -1.28 4.08 -4.32
C ILE A 32 -0.34 2.93 -4.69
N PRO A 33 0.59 3.12 -5.64
CA PRO A 33 1.60 2.11 -5.97
C PRO A 33 2.48 1.71 -4.77
N PRO A 34 2.90 0.44 -4.67
CA PRO A 34 2.61 -0.69 -5.55
C PRO A 34 1.21 -1.29 -5.31
N SER A 35 0.39 -1.36 -6.34
CA SER A 35 -1.01 -1.80 -6.28
C SER A 35 -1.23 -3.05 -7.13
N THR A 36 -1.80 -4.09 -6.54
CA THR A 36 -2.15 -5.32 -7.26
C THR A 36 -3.21 -5.08 -8.33
N VAL A 37 -4.15 -4.17 -8.08
CA VAL A 37 -5.20 -3.80 -9.05
C VAL A 37 -4.58 -3.18 -10.29
N LEU A 38 -3.61 -2.27 -10.14
CA LEU A 38 -2.92 -1.65 -11.27
C LEU A 38 -2.06 -2.64 -12.05
N ILE A 39 -1.50 -3.66 -11.40
CA ILE A 39 -0.76 -4.73 -12.09
C ILE A 39 -1.71 -5.53 -12.98
N PHE A 40 -2.85 -6.01 -12.44
CA PHE A 40 -3.85 -6.73 -13.24
C PHE A 40 -4.42 -5.87 -14.38
N MET A 41 -4.73 -4.61 -14.13
CA MET A 41 -5.17 -3.70 -15.18
C MET A 41 -4.11 -3.50 -16.25
N GLY A 42 -2.84 -3.41 -15.87
CA GLY A 42 -1.72 -3.29 -16.80
C GLY A 42 -1.61 -4.49 -17.74
N ASP A 43 -1.71 -5.68 -17.20
CA ASP A 43 -1.69 -6.93 -17.97
C ASP A 43 -2.88 -7.02 -18.94
N MET A 44 -4.09 -6.74 -18.45
CA MET A 44 -5.30 -6.75 -19.28
C MET A 44 -5.24 -5.69 -20.40
N LEU A 45 -4.85 -4.47 -20.06
CA LEU A 45 -4.72 -3.38 -21.02
C LEU A 45 -3.64 -3.65 -22.07
N SER A 46 -2.52 -4.24 -21.67
CA SER A 46 -1.44 -4.63 -22.59
C SER A 46 -1.93 -5.67 -23.61
N GLY A 47 -2.69 -6.68 -23.16
CA GLY A 47 -3.29 -7.69 -24.03
C GLY A 47 -4.28 -7.08 -25.05
N ILE A 48 -5.20 -6.24 -24.58
CA ILE A 48 -6.20 -5.58 -25.44
C ILE A 48 -5.53 -4.61 -26.41
N ASN A 49 -4.56 -3.82 -25.93
CA ASN A 49 -3.83 -2.89 -26.78
C ASN A 49 -3.09 -3.61 -27.92
N SER A 50 -2.45 -4.74 -27.61
CA SER A 50 -1.77 -5.56 -28.63
C SER A 50 -2.75 -6.06 -29.71
N GLN A 51 -3.93 -6.54 -29.32
CA GLN A 51 -4.97 -7.00 -30.26
C GLN A 51 -5.48 -5.86 -31.14
N VAL A 52 -5.76 -4.69 -30.56
CA VAL A 52 -6.25 -3.52 -31.29
C VAL A 52 -5.18 -3.00 -32.26
N GLN A 53 -3.93 -2.97 -31.87
CA GLN A 53 -2.84 -2.51 -32.74
C GLN A 53 -2.61 -3.48 -33.90
N MET A 54 -2.66 -4.79 -33.66
CA MET A 54 -2.59 -5.80 -34.72
C MET A 54 -3.76 -5.66 -35.69
N ALA A 55 -4.97 -5.43 -35.20
CA ALA A 55 -6.17 -5.20 -36.06
C ALA A 55 -6.03 -3.92 -36.91
N LYS A 56 -5.27 -2.93 -36.46
CA LYS A 56 -4.92 -1.70 -37.20
C LYS A 56 -3.72 -1.86 -38.16
N GLY A 57 -3.16 -3.06 -38.27
CA GLY A 57 -2.04 -3.35 -39.15
C GLY A 57 -0.67 -3.03 -38.55
N ASN A 58 -0.60 -2.71 -37.24
CA ASN A 58 0.67 -2.54 -36.54
C ASN A 58 1.09 -3.88 -35.91
N TYR A 59 2.03 -4.55 -36.56
CA TYR A 59 2.55 -5.86 -36.12
C TYR A 59 3.66 -5.77 -35.06
N ALA A 60 4.04 -4.56 -34.64
CA ALA A 60 4.97 -4.32 -33.52
C ALA A 60 4.31 -3.46 -32.43
N PRO A 61 3.28 -3.99 -31.74
CA PRO A 61 2.56 -3.23 -30.74
C PRO A 61 3.46 -2.90 -29.53
N THR A 62 3.45 -1.65 -29.10
CA THR A 62 4.09 -1.27 -27.83
C THR A 62 3.23 -1.72 -26.68
N PRO A 63 3.75 -2.54 -25.74
CA PRO A 63 2.97 -2.97 -24.56
C PRO A 63 2.69 -1.78 -23.65
N VAL A 64 1.56 -1.84 -22.93
CA VAL A 64 1.26 -0.88 -21.86
C VAL A 64 2.13 -1.26 -20.68
N SER A 65 2.96 -0.32 -20.21
CA SER A 65 3.84 -0.55 -19.07
C SER A 65 3.07 -0.41 -17.75
N VAL A 66 3.21 -1.39 -16.86
CA VAL A 66 2.72 -1.30 -15.48
C VAL A 66 3.40 -0.14 -14.74
N GLY A 67 4.67 0.16 -15.07
CA GLY A 67 5.41 1.31 -14.54
C GLY A 67 4.73 2.64 -14.89
N ASP A 68 4.25 2.80 -16.13
CA ASP A 68 3.53 4.00 -16.56
C ASP A 68 2.20 4.16 -15.82
N LEU A 69 1.49 3.07 -15.56
CA LEU A 69 0.27 3.09 -14.75
C LEU A 69 0.57 3.48 -13.31
N PHE A 70 1.65 2.99 -12.74
CA PHE A 70 2.10 3.38 -11.40
C PHE A 70 2.48 4.87 -11.34
N ALA A 71 3.22 5.36 -12.32
CA ALA A 71 3.56 6.79 -12.42
C ALA A 71 2.31 7.66 -12.54
N GLY A 72 1.36 7.25 -13.38
CA GLY A 72 0.09 7.94 -13.57
C GLY A 72 -0.79 7.96 -12.31
N ALA A 73 -0.77 6.88 -11.51
CA ALA A 73 -1.57 6.76 -10.29
C ALA A 73 -1.00 7.54 -9.09
N LEU A 74 0.29 7.89 -9.11
CA LEU A 74 0.93 8.62 -8.00
C LEU A 74 0.28 9.98 -7.75
N LEU A 75 0.04 10.76 -8.79
CA LEU A 75 -0.50 12.12 -8.64
C LEU A 75 -1.94 12.13 -8.11
N PRO A 76 -2.89 11.34 -8.67
CA PRO A 76 -4.22 11.19 -8.08
C PRO A 76 -4.20 10.62 -6.66
N GLY A 77 -3.31 9.65 -6.39
CA GLY A 77 -3.14 9.07 -5.06
C GLY A 77 -2.69 10.10 -4.03
N LEU A 78 -1.68 10.91 -4.34
CA LEU A 78 -1.20 11.98 -3.46
C LEU A 78 -2.25 13.08 -3.25
N LEU A 79 -3.02 13.41 -4.29
CA LEU A 79 -4.14 14.33 -4.17
C LEU A 79 -5.17 13.81 -3.15
N LEU A 80 -5.52 12.54 -3.25
CA LEU A 80 -6.50 11.91 -2.37
C LEU A 80 -5.99 11.84 -0.92
N VAL A 81 -4.71 11.53 -0.70
CA VAL A 81 -4.06 11.61 0.62
C VAL A 81 -4.17 13.02 1.20
N SER A 82 -3.89 14.04 0.36
CA SER A 82 -3.94 15.44 0.78
C SER A 82 -5.36 15.86 1.18
N LEU A 83 -6.37 15.39 0.43
CA LEU A 83 -7.78 15.63 0.75
C LEU A 83 -8.19 14.96 2.07
N TYR A 84 -7.76 13.71 2.31
CA TYR A 84 -8.07 13.02 3.56
C TYR A 84 -7.38 13.67 4.75
N LEU A 85 -6.12 14.05 4.60
CA LEU A 85 -5.39 14.80 5.62
C LEU A 85 -6.06 16.14 5.90
N GLY A 86 -6.43 16.87 4.84
CA GLY A 86 -7.17 18.14 4.95
C GLY A 86 -8.50 17.98 5.68
N TYR A 87 -9.25 16.91 5.38
CA TYR A 87 -10.49 16.62 6.08
C TYR A 87 -10.29 16.34 7.58
N VAL A 88 -9.29 15.52 7.93
CA VAL A 88 -8.97 15.23 9.34
C VAL A 88 -8.53 16.48 10.08
N LEU A 89 -7.68 17.30 9.47
CA LEU A 89 -7.26 18.59 10.06
C LEU A 89 -8.42 19.56 10.22
N PHE A 90 -9.28 19.66 9.21
CA PHE A 90 -10.51 20.48 9.29
C PHE A 90 -11.42 20.00 10.43
N LYS A 91 -11.61 18.67 10.55
CA LYS A 91 -12.43 18.09 11.62
C LYS A 91 -11.80 18.36 12.99
N ALA A 92 -10.50 18.20 13.14
CA ALA A 92 -9.78 18.51 14.38
C ALA A 92 -9.86 19.99 14.79
N ALA A 93 -9.95 20.91 13.81
CA ALA A 93 -10.10 22.34 14.07
C ALA A 93 -11.53 22.75 14.40
N THR A 94 -12.54 22.11 13.79
CA THR A 94 -13.95 22.48 13.96
C THR A 94 -14.63 21.71 15.09
N ASP A 95 -14.15 20.52 15.41
CA ASP A 95 -14.74 19.63 16.41
C ASP A 95 -13.62 18.87 17.18
N PRO A 96 -12.91 19.58 18.08
CA PRO A 96 -11.80 18.99 18.83
C PRO A 96 -12.20 17.81 19.73
N GLU A 97 -13.47 17.74 20.11
CA GLU A 97 -13.97 16.64 20.95
C GLU A 97 -13.96 15.29 20.19
N SER A 98 -14.19 15.33 18.88
CA SER A 98 -14.11 14.13 18.02
C SER A 98 -12.68 13.66 17.77
N CYS A 99 -11.69 14.52 17.96
CA CYS A 99 -10.27 14.27 17.72
C CYS A 99 -9.42 14.70 18.92
N PRO A 100 -9.57 14.07 20.10
CA PRO A 100 -8.86 14.51 21.29
C PRO A 100 -7.35 14.40 21.10
N ALA A 101 -6.63 15.48 21.43
CA ALA A 101 -5.19 15.48 21.46
C ALA A 101 -4.69 14.65 22.65
N THR A 102 -3.91 13.62 22.39
CA THR A 102 -3.24 12.86 23.45
C THR A 102 -2.00 13.65 23.89
N PRO A 103 -1.98 14.19 25.13
CA PRO A 103 -0.81 14.95 25.59
C PRO A 103 0.39 14.01 25.75
N VAL A 104 1.44 14.30 25.00
CA VAL A 104 2.73 13.62 25.15
C VAL A 104 3.61 14.48 26.03
N PRO A 105 4.14 13.95 27.17
CA PRO A 105 5.07 14.68 28.00
C PRO A 105 6.26 15.21 27.20
N ALA A 106 6.72 16.42 27.53
CA ALA A 106 7.80 17.05 26.77
C ALA A 106 9.10 16.24 26.77
N ASP A 107 9.36 15.53 27.86
CA ASP A 107 10.54 14.69 28.04
C ASP A 107 10.52 13.42 27.18
N GLU A 108 9.34 12.95 26.78
CA GLU A 108 9.17 11.75 25.96
C GLU A 108 9.12 12.05 24.44
N LYS A 109 8.96 13.32 24.03
CA LYS A 109 8.83 13.68 22.62
C LYS A 109 10.02 13.25 21.77
N SER A 110 11.23 13.39 22.26
CA SER A 110 12.44 13.00 21.54
C SER A 110 12.59 11.48 21.43
N ALA A 111 12.21 10.75 22.47
CA ALA A 111 12.19 9.29 22.47
C ALA A 111 11.11 8.77 21.50
N LEU A 112 9.91 9.34 21.54
CA LEU A 112 8.81 9.00 20.67
C LEU A 112 9.14 9.26 19.18
N LEU A 113 9.72 10.43 18.86
CA LEU A 113 10.17 10.73 17.51
C LEU A 113 11.19 9.71 17.02
N ARG A 114 12.17 9.35 17.84
CA ARG A 114 13.16 8.33 17.50
C ARG A 114 12.49 6.96 17.24
N GLU A 115 11.56 6.56 18.09
CA GLU A 115 10.81 5.29 17.91
C GLU A 115 10.01 5.30 16.63
N VAL A 116 9.31 6.40 16.33
CA VAL A 116 8.57 6.58 15.09
C VAL A 116 9.49 6.49 13.87
N PHE A 117 10.63 7.18 13.89
CA PHE A 117 11.60 7.10 12.80
C PHE A 117 12.16 5.69 12.61
N VAL A 118 12.57 5.04 13.69
CA VAL A 118 13.11 3.67 13.64
C VAL A 118 12.03 2.66 13.18
N ALA A 119 10.75 2.91 13.47
CA ALA A 119 9.66 2.05 13.04
C ALA A 119 9.26 2.28 11.58
N LEU A 120 9.17 3.54 11.12
CA LEU A 120 8.64 3.91 9.81
C LEU A 120 9.68 3.94 8.69
N VAL A 121 10.90 4.42 8.98
CA VAL A 121 11.93 4.62 7.93
C VAL A 121 12.28 3.32 7.20
N PRO A 122 12.54 2.19 7.87
CA PRO A 122 12.94 0.97 7.15
C PRO A 122 11.85 0.44 6.20
N PRO A 123 10.55 0.32 6.60
CA PRO A 123 9.50 -0.07 5.67
C PRO A 123 9.32 0.92 4.51
N LEU A 124 9.36 2.23 4.79
CA LEU A 124 9.24 3.25 3.75
C LEU A 124 10.42 3.20 2.77
N ALA A 125 11.64 3.02 3.26
CA ALA A 125 12.82 2.86 2.42
C ALA A 125 12.70 1.63 1.50
N LEU A 126 12.17 0.52 2.04
CA LEU A 126 11.91 -0.68 1.24
C LEU A 126 10.86 -0.44 0.17
N ILE A 127 9.75 0.22 0.50
CA ILE A 127 8.70 0.59 -0.46
C ILE A 127 9.27 1.50 -1.56
N MET A 128 10.05 2.51 -1.17
CA MET A 128 10.70 3.43 -2.12
C MET A 128 11.71 2.72 -3.02
N ALA A 129 12.47 1.76 -2.49
CA ALA A 129 13.41 0.96 -3.27
C ALA A 129 12.68 0.08 -4.31
N VAL A 130 11.62 -0.62 -3.89
CA VAL A 130 10.79 -1.46 -4.78
C VAL A 130 10.12 -0.62 -5.85
N LEU A 131 9.41 0.45 -5.45
CA LEU A 131 8.71 1.32 -6.38
C LEU A 131 9.67 2.05 -7.31
N GLY A 132 10.77 2.56 -6.77
CA GLY A 132 11.81 3.25 -7.55
C GLY A 132 12.46 2.35 -8.59
N SER A 133 12.67 1.06 -8.30
CA SER A 133 13.20 0.10 -9.27
C SER A 133 12.24 -0.16 -10.44
N ILE A 134 10.92 -0.18 -10.17
CA ILE A 134 9.88 -0.35 -11.20
C ILE A 134 9.78 0.92 -12.06
N LEU A 135 9.66 2.09 -11.42
CA LEU A 135 9.53 3.37 -12.13
C LEU A 135 10.78 3.74 -12.91
N GLY A 136 11.96 3.35 -12.41
CA GLY A 136 13.23 3.51 -13.12
C GLY A 136 13.44 2.50 -14.26
N GLY A 137 12.51 1.55 -14.47
CA GLY A 137 12.64 0.53 -15.51
C GLY A 137 13.76 -0.48 -15.27
N ILE A 138 14.28 -0.55 -14.02
CA ILE A 138 15.39 -1.45 -13.64
C ILE A 138 14.88 -2.87 -13.41
N ALA A 139 13.66 -2.99 -12.85
CA ALA A 139 13.06 -4.26 -12.51
C ALA A 139 11.60 -4.31 -12.95
N THR A 140 11.16 -5.49 -13.36
CA THR A 140 9.74 -5.78 -13.56
C THR A 140 9.02 -5.83 -12.22
N PRO A 141 7.68 -5.65 -12.18
CA PRO A 141 6.91 -5.75 -10.93
C PRO A 141 7.15 -7.07 -10.17
N THR A 142 7.32 -8.18 -10.89
CA THR A 142 7.57 -9.51 -10.31
C THR A 142 8.95 -9.59 -9.66
N GLU A 143 9.99 -9.08 -10.32
CA GLU A 143 11.35 -9.04 -9.78
C GLU A 143 11.42 -8.11 -8.57
N ALA A 144 10.83 -6.94 -8.66
CA ALA A 144 10.75 -5.98 -7.57
C ALA A 144 10.00 -6.52 -6.35
N ALA A 145 8.91 -7.30 -6.56
CA ALA A 145 8.20 -8.00 -5.50
C ALA A 145 9.09 -9.02 -4.78
N SER A 146 9.93 -9.75 -5.52
CA SER A 146 10.88 -10.71 -4.95
C SER A 146 11.93 -10.01 -4.07
N VAL A 147 12.48 -8.89 -4.55
CA VAL A 147 13.40 -8.04 -3.76
C VAL A 147 12.70 -7.49 -2.52
N GLY A 148 11.44 -7.06 -2.66
CA GLY A 148 10.61 -6.61 -1.55
C GLY A 148 10.40 -7.66 -0.49
N ALA A 149 10.11 -8.91 -0.90
CA ALA A 149 9.93 -10.04 0.02
C ALA A 149 11.23 -10.35 0.80
N VAL A 150 12.37 -10.42 0.10
CA VAL A 150 13.68 -10.61 0.74
C VAL A 150 14.01 -9.45 1.67
N GLY A 151 13.78 -8.21 1.25
CA GLY A 151 13.97 -7.03 2.08
C GLY A 151 13.13 -7.04 3.35
N ALA A 152 11.86 -7.44 3.25
CA ALA A 152 10.97 -7.59 4.41
C ALA A 152 11.47 -8.67 5.38
N MET A 153 11.98 -9.81 4.86
CA MET A 153 12.59 -10.86 5.67
C MET A 153 13.84 -10.35 6.39
N ILE A 154 14.70 -9.59 5.71
CA ILE A 154 15.89 -8.96 6.30
C ILE A 154 15.48 -8.00 7.41
N LEU A 155 14.49 -7.14 7.20
CA LEU A 155 13.99 -6.21 8.22
C LEU A 155 13.42 -6.94 9.44
N ALA A 156 12.70 -8.05 9.22
CA ALA A 156 12.18 -8.89 10.30
C ALA A 156 13.33 -9.58 11.08
N ALA A 157 14.36 -10.05 10.38
CA ALA A 157 15.55 -10.64 10.99
C ALA A 157 16.33 -9.63 11.82
N LEU A 158 16.55 -8.42 11.31
CA LEU A 158 17.24 -7.32 12.05
C LEU A 158 16.50 -6.93 13.33
N ARG A 159 15.19 -7.12 13.37
CA ARG A 159 14.37 -6.90 14.56
C ARG A 159 14.18 -8.14 15.43
N TRP A 160 14.92 -9.21 15.17
CA TRP A 160 14.82 -10.49 15.89
C TRP A 160 13.39 -11.06 15.93
N ARG A 161 12.57 -10.73 14.94
CA ARG A 161 11.18 -11.18 14.81
C ARG A 161 11.00 -12.29 13.75
N LEU A 162 12.05 -12.60 13.00
CA LEU A 162 12.00 -13.67 12.00
C LEU A 162 12.13 -15.02 12.72
N SER A 163 11.06 -15.82 12.69
CA SER A 163 11.05 -17.20 13.16
C SER A 163 10.48 -18.10 12.07
N PHE A 164 10.77 -19.39 12.13
CA PHE A 164 10.21 -20.37 11.20
C PHE A 164 8.67 -20.41 11.25
N GLY A 165 8.09 -20.19 12.44
CA GLY A 165 6.65 -20.08 12.64
C GLY A 165 6.05 -18.89 11.86
N VAL A 166 6.63 -17.71 12.01
CA VAL A 166 6.19 -16.50 11.29
C VAL A 166 6.32 -16.68 9.77
N LEU A 167 7.43 -17.28 9.30
CA LEU A 167 7.62 -17.55 7.88
C LEU A 167 6.55 -18.50 7.33
N LYS A 168 6.30 -19.60 8.01
CA LYS A 168 5.26 -20.57 7.64
C LYS A 168 3.87 -19.93 7.60
N GLU A 169 3.52 -19.16 8.61
CA GLU A 169 2.24 -18.47 8.70
C GLU A 169 2.07 -17.45 7.56
N THR A 170 3.10 -16.68 7.26
CA THR A 170 3.12 -15.74 6.14
C THR A 170 2.96 -16.47 4.80
N MET A 171 3.64 -17.59 4.59
CA MET A 171 3.51 -18.37 3.36
C MET A 171 2.10 -18.94 3.19
N ILE A 172 1.50 -19.46 4.26
CA ILE A 172 0.11 -19.98 4.22
C ILE A 172 -0.87 -18.84 3.93
N ALA A 173 -0.73 -17.69 4.59
CA ALA A 173 -1.57 -16.53 4.35
C ALA A 173 -1.45 -16.04 2.90
N THR A 174 -0.24 -15.95 2.37
CA THR A 174 0.01 -15.59 0.97
C THR A 174 -0.65 -16.57 0.01
N ALA A 175 -0.47 -17.87 0.21
CA ALA A 175 -1.08 -18.91 -0.63
C ALA A 175 -2.61 -18.82 -0.59
N THR A 176 -3.20 -18.59 0.58
CA THR A 176 -4.65 -18.46 0.76
C THR A 176 -5.20 -17.25 0.00
N ILE A 177 -4.57 -16.08 0.17
CA ILE A 177 -5.01 -14.84 -0.50
C ILE A 177 -4.85 -14.99 -2.02
N THR A 178 -3.73 -15.50 -2.50
CA THR A 178 -3.48 -15.72 -3.93
C THR A 178 -4.51 -16.69 -4.52
N SER A 179 -4.79 -17.79 -3.86
CA SER A 179 -5.80 -18.76 -4.29
C SER A 179 -7.19 -18.13 -4.36
N MET A 180 -7.56 -17.31 -3.39
CA MET A 180 -8.83 -16.59 -3.37
C MET A 180 -8.97 -15.66 -4.57
N VAL A 181 -7.93 -14.88 -4.88
CA VAL A 181 -7.92 -13.97 -6.04
C VAL A 181 -8.09 -14.75 -7.35
N PHE A 182 -7.37 -15.87 -7.53
CA PHE A 182 -7.51 -16.70 -8.74
C PHE A 182 -8.91 -17.33 -8.87
N VAL A 183 -9.53 -17.74 -7.77
CA VAL A 183 -10.90 -18.28 -7.79
C VAL A 183 -11.89 -17.20 -8.23
N ILE A 184 -11.76 -15.98 -7.73
CA ILE A 184 -12.62 -14.84 -8.11
C ILE A 184 -12.46 -14.54 -9.61
N LEU A 185 -11.23 -14.37 -10.09
CA LEU A 185 -10.96 -14.09 -11.50
C LEU A 185 -11.54 -15.17 -12.44
N ARG A 186 -11.37 -16.44 -12.07
CA ARG A 186 -11.89 -17.55 -12.87
C ARG A 186 -13.42 -17.66 -12.83
N SER A 187 -14.07 -17.14 -11.79
CA SER A 187 -15.53 -17.16 -11.70
C SER A 187 -16.19 -16.13 -12.62
N GLU A 188 -15.49 -15.04 -12.97
CA GLU A 188 -15.99 -14.00 -13.87
C GLU A 188 -15.86 -14.39 -15.36
N GLU A 189 -15.03 -15.38 -15.70
CA GLU A 189 -14.88 -15.87 -17.08
C GLU A 189 -16.01 -16.84 -17.53
N ARG A 190 -17.02 -17.08 -16.72
CA ARG A 190 -18.19 -17.89 -17.03
C ARG A 190 -19.45 -17.04 -17.22
#